data_eb0046f0d012b8b7f9bf7ccd1ecb80be
#
_entry.id   eb0046f0d012b8b7f9bf7ccd1ecb80be
#
_cell.length_a   1.000
_cell.length_b   1.000
_cell.length_c   1.000
_cell.angle_alpha   90.00
_cell.angle_beta   90.00
_cell.angle_gamma   90.00
#
_symmetry.space_group_name_H-M   'P 1'
#
loop_
_entity.id
_entity.type
_entity.pdbx_description
1 polymer ?
#
loop_
_entity_poly.entity_id
_entity_poly.type
_entity_poly.pdbx_seq_one_letter_code
_entity_poly.pdbx_strand_id
1 'polypeptide(L)'
;VAQNGAGDLGIYLQITRGVVEKRQHAFPEHPLPTVFAYAFDISPPSDGSPETASCFRAVTRRDQRWGRCHIKSTALLGNVLHIMEAVEEEAEEVLLFNEQNELTEAAACNVFVVRGDKILTPELDHQKLPGVTRRQCLELLEAHTDWSVEVRPVSRDEVLSASEIWLSSS
;
A
#
# COMPACT_ATOMS: atom_id res chain seq x y z
N VAL A 1 23.82 7.98 -3.38
CA VAL A 1 23.49 8.19 -4.79
C VAL A 1 24.75 8.23 -5.63
N ALA A 2 25.73 9.11 -5.30
CA ALA A 2 26.95 9.27 -6.12
C ALA A 2 27.79 7.96 -6.28
N GLN A 3 27.67 7.01 -5.38
CA GLN A 3 28.40 5.72 -5.43
C GLN A 3 27.65 4.61 -6.17
N ASN A 4 26.35 4.79 -6.47
CA ASN A 4 25.51 3.76 -7.07
C ASN A 4 25.17 4.03 -8.55
N GLY A 5 25.82 5.00 -9.17
CA GLY A 5 25.59 5.37 -10.57
C GLY A 5 24.51 6.44 -10.76
N ALA A 6 24.19 6.70 -12.02
CA ALA A 6 23.14 7.63 -12.44
C ALA A 6 21.96 6.84 -13.00
N GLY A 7 20.75 7.35 -12.84
CA GLY A 7 19.51 6.74 -13.34
C GLY A 7 18.38 6.85 -12.34
N ASP A 8 17.26 6.24 -12.67
CA ASP A 8 16.10 6.14 -11.79
C ASP A 8 16.33 4.98 -10.81
N LEU A 9 16.61 5.32 -9.55
CA LEU A 9 16.97 4.37 -8.51
C LEU A 9 15.92 4.34 -7.41
N GLY A 10 15.47 3.14 -7.08
CA GLY A 10 14.77 2.86 -5.85
C GLY A 10 15.78 2.71 -4.69
N ILE A 11 15.39 3.13 -3.49
CA ILE A 11 16.18 2.94 -2.27
C ILE A 11 15.35 2.13 -1.29
N TYR A 12 15.83 0.93 -0.96
CA TYR A 12 15.31 0.18 0.18
C TYR A 12 16.03 0.62 1.45
N LEU A 13 15.26 0.94 2.48
CA LEU A 13 15.77 1.29 3.80
C LEU A 13 15.09 0.46 4.87
N GLN A 14 15.88 -0.17 5.74
CA GLN A 14 15.39 -0.89 6.90
C GLN A 14 16.14 -0.46 8.16
N ILE A 15 15.38 -0.23 9.22
CA ILE A 15 15.91 0.09 10.55
C ILE A 15 15.38 -0.95 11.52
N THR A 16 16.27 -1.62 12.25
CA THR A 16 15.90 -2.57 13.29
C THR A 16 16.31 -2.02 14.66
N ARG A 17 15.79 -2.61 15.72
CA ARG A 17 16.21 -2.25 17.10
C ARG A 17 17.65 -2.67 17.44
N GLY A 18 18.35 -3.32 16.49
CA GLY A 18 19.71 -3.80 16.68
C GLY A 18 19.83 -5.17 17.34
N VAL A 19 21.05 -5.52 17.68
CA VAL A 19 21.41 -6.82 18.26
C VAL A 19 21.27 -6.76 19.78
N VAL A 20 20.80 -7.85 20.36
CA VAL A 20 20.73 -8.06 21.82
C VAL A 20 21.42 -9.37 22.19
N GLU A 21 22.02 -9.44 23.38
CA GLU A 21 22.75 -10.63 23.84
C GLU A 21 21.85 -11.86 23.99
N LYS A 22 20.61 -11.64 24.45
CA LYS A 22 19.61 -12.70 24.64
C LYS A 22 18.37 -12.42 23.83
N ARG A 23 17.79 -13.46 23.22
CA ARG A 23 16.48 -13.35 22.54
C ARG A 23 15.41 -12.93 23.56
N GLN A 24 14.87 -11.74 23.36
CA GLN A 24 13.78 -11.17 24.17
C GLN A 24 12.87 -10.29 23.34
N HIS A 25 11.62 -10.12 23.77
CA HIS A 25 10.66 -9.26 23.09
C HIS A 25 10.69 -7.80 23.58
N ALA A 26 11.10 -7.59 24.83
CA ALA A 26 11.29 -6.25 25.37
C ALA A 26 12.40 -5.49 24.64
N PHE A 27 12.27 -4.18 24.56
CA PHE A 27 13.35 -3.33 24.06
C PHE A 27 14.52 -3.33 25.06
N PRO A 28 15.78 -3.33 24.57
CA PRO A 28 16.92 -3.09 25.44
C PRO A 28 16.87 -1.66 26.00
N GLU A 29 17.45 -1.46 27.16
CA GLU A 29 17.48 -0.15 27.82
C GLU A 29 18.19 0.92 26.96
N HIS A 30 19.25 0.51 26.25
CA HIS A 30 20.01 1.36 25.32
C HIS A 30 20.07 0.68 23.94
N PRO A 31 19.02 0.83 23.08
CA PRO A 31 19.02 0.20 21.77
C PRO A 31 20.04 0.89 20.84
N LEU A 32 20.84 0.09 20.17
CA LEU A 32 21.71 0.52 19.07
C LEU A 32 21.09 0.03 17.76
N PRO A 33 20.34 0.87 17.03
CA PRO A 33 19.68 0.45 15.80
C PRO A 33 20.67 -0.02 14.74
N THR A 34 20.31 -1.07 14.02
CA THR A 34 20.99 -1.45 12.79
C THR A 34 20.24 -0.82 11.62
N VAL A 35 20.95 -0.04 10.81
CA VAL A 35 20.44 0.58 9.58
C VAL A 35 21.01 -0.19 8.40
N PHE A 36 20.14 -0.64 7.53
CA PHE A 36 20.49 -1.31 6.28
C PHE A 36 19.80 -0.59 5.12
N ALA A 37 20.55 -0.31 4.06
CA ALA A 37 20.00 0.28 2.86
C ALA A 37 20.74 -0.23 1.62
N TYR A 38 20.02 -0.34 0.50
CA TYR A 38 20.61 -0.58 -0.82
C TYR A 38 19.80 0.16 -1.90
N ALA A 39 20.45 0.43 -3.01
CA ALA A 39 19.83 0.97 -4.21
C ALA A 39 19.59 -0.15 -5.23
N PHE A 40 18.54 0.00 -6.02
CA PHE A 40 18.21 -0.89 -7.13
C PHE A 40 17.60 -0.08 -8.28
N ASP A 41 17.76 -0.58 -9.50
CA ASP A 41 17.17 0.06 -10.67
C ASP A 41 15.64 -0.07 -10.63
N ILE A 42 14.93 1.02 -10.95
CA ILE A 42 13.50 1.01 -11.18
C ILE A 42 13.20 1.25 -12.66
N SER A 43 12.15 0.62 -13.15
CA SER A 43 11.69 0.87 -14.51
C SER A 43 11.23 2.32 -14.65
N PRO A 44 11.49 2.96 -15.79
CA PRO A 44 10.94 4.28 -16.07
C PRO A 44 9.41 4.26 -15.89
N PRO A 45 8.80 5.37 -15.44
CA PRO A 45 7.36 5.46 -15.38
C PRO A 45 6.75 5.27 -16.77
N SER A 46 5.53 4.71 -16.82
CA SER A 46 4.76 4.68 -18.06
C SER A 46 4.53 6.11 -18.58
N ASP A 47 4.19 6.23 -19.85
CA ASP A 47 3.87 7.52 -20.47
C ASP A 47 2.56 8.15 -19.94
N GLY A 48 1.88 7.46 -19.01
CA GLY A 48 0.61 7.90 -18.43
C GLY A 48 -0.59 7.73 -19.35
N SER A 49 -0.40 7.04 -20.48
CA SER A 49 -1.49 6.76 -21.42
C SER A 49 -2.40 5.64 -20.89
N PRO A 50 -3.74 5.78 -20.99
CA PRO A 50 -4.66 4.71 -20.60
C PRO A 50 -4.43 3.41 -21.36
N GLU A 51 -3.91 3.46 -22.59
CA GLU A 51 -3.62 2.31 -23.43
C GLU A 51 -2.43 1.48 -22.92
N THR A 52 -1.52 2.11 -22.17
CA THR A 52 -0.34 1.47 -21.57
C THR A 52 -0.52 1.18 -20.09
N ALA A 53 -1.67 1.51 -19.51
CA ALA A 53 -1.96 1.26 -18.10
C ALA A 53 -1.97 -0.24 -17.80
N SER A 54 -1.27 -0.64 -16.73
CA SER A 54 -1.32 -2.01 -16.25
C SER A 54 -2.65 -2.27 -15.57
N CYS A 55 -3.38 -3.29 -16.05
CA CYS A 55 -4.62 -3.75 -15.45
C CYS A 55 -4.37 -5.03 -14.67
N PHE A 56 -4.96 -5.14 -13.49
CA PHE A 56 -4.84 -6.29 -12.60
C PHE A 56 -6.21 -6.93 -12.36
N ARG A 57 -6.22 -8.24 -12.25
CA ARG A 57 -7.35 -8.96 -11.64
C ARG A 57 -7.16 -8.93 -10.13
N ALA A 58 -8.19 -8.56 -9.41
CA ALA A 58 -8.17 -8.53 -7.96
C ALA A 58 -9.30 -9.38 -7.36
N VAL A 59 -9.00 -10.06 -6.27
CA VAL A 59 -10.00 -10.75 -5.44
C VAL A 59 -10.30 -9.96 -4.18
N THR A 60 -11.39 -10.26 -3.53
CA THR A 60 -11.76 -9.62 -2.25
C THR A 60 -11.61 -10.62 -1.11
N ARG A 61 -11.02 -10.20 0.01
CA ARG A 61 -10.85 -11.02 1.21
C ARG A 61 -11.15 -10.22 2.47
N ARG A 62 -11.45 -10.93 3.55
CA ARG A 62 -11.46 -10.35 4.88
C ARG A 62 -10.03 -10.03 5.31
N ASP A 63 -9.80 -8.85 5.85
CA ASP A 63 -8.48 -8.44 6.35
C ASP A 63 -8.12 -9.23 7.62
N GLN A 64 -7.12 -10.09 7.50
CA GLN A 64 -6.58 -10.91 8.58
C GLN A 64 -5.16 -10.49 8.97
N ARG A 65 -4.70 -9.33 8.50
CA ARG A 65 -3.43 -8.76 8.92
C ARG A 65 -3.51 -8.32 10.38
N TRP A 66 -2.40 -7.89 10.93
CA TRP A 66 -2.38 -7.44 12.33
C TRP A 66 -3.08 -6.08 12.52
N GLY A 67 -3.44 -5.77 13.78
CA GLY A 67 -4.21 -4.56 14.10
C GLY A 67 -3.42 -3.25 14.13
N ARG A 68 -2.24 -3.16 13.49
CA ARG A 68 -1.39 -1.94 13.44
C ARG A 68 -0.77 -1.74 12.07
N CYS A 69 -1.54 -1.86 11.02
CA CYS A 69 -1.05 -1.73 9.63
C CYS A 69 -0.52 -0.34 9.30
N HIS A 70 -0.86 0.69 10.08
CA HIS A 70 -0.29 2.03 9.97
C HIS A 70 1.23 2.08 10.29
N ILE A 71 1.78 1.03 10.90
CA ILE A 71 3.22 0.89 11.15
C ILE A 71 3.84 0.11 10.00
N LYS A 72 4.69 0.77 9.20
CA LYS A 72 5.45 0.09 8.14
C LYS A 72 6.51 -0.80 8.76
N SER A 73 6.36 -2.11 8.59
CA SER A 73 7.24 -3.11 9.19
C SER A 73 7.56 -4.24 8.24
N THR A 74 8.57 -5.05 8.57
CA THR A 74 8.94 -6.28 7.84
C THR A 74 8.13 -7.50 8.28
N ALA A 75 7.20 -7.36 9.22
CA ALA A 75 6.29 -8.42 9.65
C ALA A 75 5.13 -8.60 8.65
N LEU A 76 5.44 -9.06 7.44
CA LEU A 76 4.54 -9.08 6.29
C LEU A 76 3.85 -10.42 6.03
N LEU A 77 3.87 -11.36 6.99
CA LEU A 77 3.28 -12.69 6.76
C LEU A 77 1.79 -12.61 6.37
N GLY A 78 1.00 -11.78 7.03
CA GLY A 78 -0.42 -11.59 6.70
C GLY A 78 -0.62 -11.08 5.26
N ASN A 79 0.21 -10.12 4.84
CA ASN A 79 0.19 -9.60 3.47
C ASN A 79 0.55 -10.69 2.44
N VAL A 80 1.59 -11.48 2.73
CA VAL A 80 2.03 -12.60 1.87
C VAL A 80 0.93 -13.64 1.71
N LEU A 81 0.28 -14.04 2.81
CA LEU A 81 -0.79 -15.03 2.76
C LEU A 81 -1.97 -14.54 1.91
N HIS A 82 -2.36 -13.27 2.03
CA HIS A 82 -3.41 -12.69 1.19
C HIS A 82 -3.05 -12.65 -0.30
N ILE A 83 -1.79 -12.33 -0.63
CA ILE A 83 -1.34 -12.41 -2.03
C ILE A 83 -1.37 -13.86 -2.54
N MET A 84 -1.00 -14.84 -1.71
CA MET A 84 -1.08 -16.25 -2.10
C MET A 84 -2.52 -16.69 -2.38
N GLU A 85 -3.50 -16.22 -1.59
CA GLU A 85 -4.93 -16.44 -1.86
C GLU A 85 -5.36 -15.83 -3.22
N ALA A 86 -4.82 -14.67 -3.60
CA ALA A 86 -5.08 -14.09 -4.92
C ALA A 86 -4.46 -14.93 -6.05
N VAL A 87 -3.22 -15.36 -5.88
CA VAL A 87 -2.51 -16.22 -6.85
C VAL A 87 -3.22 -17.54 -7.09
N GLU A 88 -3.78 -18.17 -6.05
CA GLU A 88 -4.58 -19.40 -6.17
C GLU A 88 -5.85 -19.21 -7.03
N GLU A 89 -6.36 -17.99 -7.13
CA GLU A 89 -7.50 -17.61 -8.00
C GLU A 89 -7.05 -16.94 -9.32
N GLU A 90 -5.78 -17.07 -9.68
CA GLU A 90 -5.20 -16.46 -10.90
C GLU A 90 -5.38 -14.93 -10.94
N ALA A 91 -5.30 -14.27 -9.78
CA ALA A 91 -5.35 -12.83 -9.64
C ALA A 91 -3.99 -12.27 -9.15
N GLU A 92 -3.74 -11.01 -9.44
CA GLU A 92 -2.48 -10.34 -9.13
C GLU A 92 -2.56 -9.54 -7.82
N GLU A 93 -3.76 -9.24 -7.34
CA GLU A 93 -3.92 -8.41 -6.13
C GLU A 93 -5.16 -8.83 -5.31
N VAL A 94 -5.20 -8.40 -4.07
CA VAL A 94 -6.32 -8.61 -3.15
C VAL A 94 -6.79 -7.30 -2.54
N LEU A 95 -8.09 -7.08 -2.53
CA LEU A 95 -8.73 -5.97 -1.84
C LEU A 95 -9.26 -6.48 -0.49
N LEU A 96 -8.80 -5.86 0.59
CA LEU A 96 -9.05 -6.31 1.96
C LEU A 96 -10.19 -5.52 2.61
N PHE A 97 -11.04 -6.23 3.34
CA PHE A 97 -12.20 -5.66 4.02
C PHE A 97 -12.20 -6.01 5.51
N ASN A 98 -12.52 -5.03 6.35
CA ASN A 98 -12.66 -5.23 7.78
C ASN A 98 -13.95 -6.00 8.15
N GLU A 99 -14.21 -6.17 9.44
CA GLU A 99 -15.41 -6.86 9.96
C GLU A 99 -16.73 -6.14 9.64
N GLN A 100 -16.67 -4.84 9.36
CA GLN A 100 -17.81 -4.02 8.96
C GLN A 100 -18.05 -4.03 7.44
N ASN A 101 -17.32 -4.87 6.68
CA ASN A 101 -17.29 -4.87 5.21
C ASN A 101 -16.87 -3.53 4.61
N GLU A 102 -15.99 -2.80 5.27
CA GLU A 102 -15.37 -1.59 4.77
C GLU A 102 -13.98 -1.90 4.22
N LEU A 103 -13.65 -1.29 3.08
CA LEU A 103 -12.33 -1.42 2.45
C LEU A 103 -11.24 -0.90 3.39
N THR A 104 -10.22 -1.71 3.63
CA THR A 104 -9.02 -1.27 4.33
C THR A 104 -7.96 -0.80 3.34
N GLU A 105 -7.29 -1.70 2.70
CA GLU A 105 -6.32 -1.45 1.62
C GLU A 105 -6.14 -2.72 0.78
N ALA A 106 -5.24 -2.72 -0.17
CA ALA A 106 -4.79 -3.95 -0.85
C ALA A 106 -3.66 -4.61 -0.04
N ALA A 107 -3.10 -5.70 -0.52
CA ALA A 107 -2.05 -6.41 0.23
C ALA A 107 -0.83 -5.53 0.53
N ALA A 108 -0.44 -4.65 -0.40
CA ALA A 108 0.71 -3.76 -0.26
C ALA A 108 0.49 -2.35 -0.82
N CYS A 109 -0.76 -1.99 -1.15
CA CYS A 109 -1.12 -0.73 -1.81
C CYS A 109 -2.30 -0.08 -1.11
N ASN A 110 -2.35 1.26 -1.13
CA ASN A 110 -3.58 1.98 -0.84
C ASN A 110 -4.51 1.92 -2.06
N VAL A 111 -5.81 2.10 -1.83
CA VAL A 111 -6.84 1.91 -2.85
C VAL A 111 -7.64 3.19 -3.04
N PHE A 112 -7.93 3.52 -4.29
CA PHE A 112 -8.87 4.54 -4.72
C PHE A 112 -9.96 3.88 -5.57
N VAL A 113 -11.19 4.29 -5.36
CA VAL A 113 -12.38 3.71 -5.99
C VAL A 113 -13.11 4.82 -6.76
N VAL A 114 -13.26 4.66 -8.07
CA VAL A 114 -14.00 5.61 -8.92
C VAL A 114 -15.44 5.16 -9.01
N ARG A 115 -16.36 6.06 -8.68
CA ARG A 115 -17.79 5.80 -8.73
C ARG A 115 -18.56 7.03 -9.20
N GLY A 116 -19.06 6.98 -10.44
CA GLY A 116 -19.67 8.14 -11.08
C GLY A 116 -18.66 9.27 -11.27
N ASP A 117 -18.91 10.42 -10.67
CA ASP A 117 -18.07 11.61 -10.68
C ASP A 117 -17.17 11.74 -9.43
N LYS A 118 -17.08 10.68 -8.62
CA LYS A 118 -16.38 10.68 -7.34
C LYS A 118 -15.21 9.72 -7.31
N ILE A 119 -14.17 10.12 -6.61
CA ILE A 119 -13.04 9.28 -6.23
C ILE A 119 -13.10 9.09 -4.72
N LEU A 120 -13.23 7.83 -4.30
CA LEU A 120 -13.32 7.46 -2.89
C LEU A 120 -12.02 6.79 -2.46
N THR A 121 -11.56 7.08 -1.24
CA THR A 121 -10.47 6.34 -0.62
C THR A 121 -10.72 6.23 0.89
N PRO A 122 -10.39 5.09 1.51
CA PRO A 122 -10.57 4.93 2.95
C PRO A 122 -9.82 6.00 3.75
N GLU A 123 -10.45 6.53 4.78
CA GLU A 123 -9.77 7.38 5.76
C GLU A 123 -8.70 6.58 6.51
N LEU A 124 -7.62 7.26 6.92
CA LEU A 124 -6.50 6.62 7.58
C LEU A 124 -6.82 6.33 9.05
N ASP A 125 -6.51 5.11 9.45
CA ASP A 125 -6.59 4.62 10.83
C ASP A 125 -5.51 3.56 11.09
N HIS A 126 -5.66 2.78 12.14
CA HIS A 126 -4.71 1.71 12.50
C HIS A 126 -4.69 0.52 11.51
N GLN A 127 -5.68 0.39 10.63
CA GLN A 127 -5.80 -0.71 9.67
C GLN A 127 -5.12 -0.42 8.33
N LYS A 128 -4.65 0.81 8.10
CA LYS A 128 -4.14 1.27 6.80
C LYS A 128 -2.80 1.96 6.93
N LEU A 129 -1.91 1.72 5.97
CA LEU A 129 -0.64 2.43 5.90
C LEU A 129 -0.87 3.85 5.35
N PRO A 130 -0.36 4.91 6.02
CA PRO A 130 -0.39 6.27 5.49
C PRO A 130 0.61 6.42 4.34
N GLY A 131 0.24 5.95 3.15
CA GLY A 131 1.10 5.93 1.96
C GLY A 131 1.48 7.33 1.50
N VAL A 132 2.77 7.51 1.18
CA VAL A 132 3.28 8.78 0.63
C VAL A 132 2.68 9.03 -0.74
N THR A 133 2.65 8.03 -1.60
CA THR A 133 2.04 8.11 -2.94
C THR A 133 0.54 8.40 -2.84
N ARG A 134 -0.19 7.75 -1.91
CA ARG A 134 -1.61 8.07 -1.65
C ARG A 134 -1.79 9.57 -1.35
N ARG A 135 -0.97 10.13 -0.46
CA ARG A 135 -1.04 11.55 -0.12
C ARG A 135 -0.79 12.43 -1.34
N GLN A 136 0.25 12.13 -2.13
CA GLN A 136 0.53 12.86 -3.36
C GLN A 136 -0.62 12.78 -4.37
N CYS A 137 -1.25 11.61 -4.53
CA CYS A 137 -2.44 11.47 -5.38
C CYS A 137 -3.58 12.39 -4.93
N LEU A 138 -3.86 12.45 -3.62
CA LEU A 138 -4.90 13.33 -3.08
C LEU A 138 -4.58 14.82 -3.34
N GLU A 139 -3.35 15.25 -3.08
CA GLU A 139 -2.89 16.60 -3.34
C GLU A 139 -3.00 16.99 -4.83
N LEU A 140 -2.65 16.07 -5.73
CA LEU A 140 -2.73 16.29 -7.18
C LEU A 140 -4.19 16.33 -7.67
N LEU A 141 -5.04 15.44 -7.19
CA LEU A 141 -6.46 15.43 -7.53
C LEU A 141 -7.14 16.72 -7.11
N GLU A 142 -6.88 17.19 -5.89
CA GLU A 142 -7.44 18.45 -5.38
C GLU A 142 -6.94 19.68 -6.16
N ALA A 143 -5.66 19.70 -6.54
CA ALA A 143 -5.04 20.86 -7.16
C ALA A 143 -5.30 20.96 -8.68
N HIS A 144 -5.53 19.85 -9.38
CA HIS A 144 -5.48 19.78 -10.83
C HIS A 144 -6.70 19.16 -11.50
N THR A 145 -7.72 18.79 -10.73
CA THR A 145 -8.93 18.18 -11.30
C THR A 145 -10.20 18.73 -10.67
N ASP A 146 -11.31 18.58 -11.37
CA ASP A 146 -12.66 18.90 -10.86
C ASP A 146 -13.35 17.67 -10.22
N TRP A 147 -12.63 16.56 -10.04
CA TRP A 147 -13.17 15.36 -9.42
C TRP A 147 -13.53 15.60 -7.95
N SER A 148 -14.70 15.12 -7.55
CA SER A 148 -15.08 15.09 -6.13
C SER A 148 -14.32 13.97 -5.42
N VAL A 149 -13.39 14.32 -4.53
CA VAL A 149 -12.61 13.35 -3.75
C VAL A 149 -13.19 13.22 -2.34
N GLU A 150 -13.59 12.02 -1.96
CA GLU A 150 -14.13 11.72 -0.63
C GLU A 150 -13.20 10.76 0.13
N VAL A 151 -12.69 11.23 1.26
CA VAL A 151 -11.88 10.42 2.19
C VAL A 151 -12.79 9.99 3.34
N ARG A 152 -13.28 8.74 3.29
CA ARG A 152 -14.25 8.17 4.24
C ARG A 152 -14.23 6.66 4.21
N PRO A 153 -14.97 5.97 5.10
CA PRO A 153 -15.22 4.54 4.94
C PRO A 153 -15.83 4.24 3.56
N VAL A 154 -15.32 3.21 2.91
CA VAL A 154 -15.79 2.73 1.59
C VAL A 154 -16.30 1.32 1.75
N SER A 155 -17.57 1.11 1.46
CA SER A 155 -18.21 -0.19 1.63
C SER A 155 -17.79 -1.17 0.52
N ARG A 156 -17.95 -2.47 0.82
CA ARG A 156 -17.71 -3.53 -0.18
C ARG A 156 -18.59 -3.38 -1.41
N ASP A 157 -19.83 -2.96 -1.25
CA ASP A 157 -20.76 -2.78 -2.36
C ASP A 157 -20.33 -1.61 -3.26
N GLU A 158 -19.78 -0.54 -2.69
CA GLU A 158 -19.19 0.56 -3.48
C GLU A 158 -18.00 0.10 -4.30
N VAL A 159 -17.13 -0.72 -3.71
CA VAL A 159 -15.98 -1.31 -4.43
C VAL A 159 -16.45 -2.22 -5.57
N LEU A 160 -17.41 -3.10 -5.33
CA LEU A 160 -17.91 -4.05 -6.34
C LEU A 160 -18.72 -3.37 -7.45
N SER A 161 -19.26 -2.17 -7.21
CA SER A 161 -19.99 -1.36 -8.22
C SER A 161 -19.16 -0.21 -8.79
N ALA A 162 -17.86 -0.19 -8.51
CA ALA A 162 -16.95 0.82 -9.04
C ALA A 162 -16.81 0.71 -10.56
N SER A 163 -16.65 1.86 -11.21
CA SER A 163 -16.29 1.91 -12.64
C SER A 163 -14.80 1.65 -12.84
N GLU A 164 -13.98 2.00 -11.83
CA GLU A 164 -12.53 1.83 -11.88
C GLU A 164 -11.96 1.76 -10.44
N ILE A 165 -10.85 1.07 -10.27
CA ILE A 165 -10.12 0.99 -9.01
C ILE A 165 -8.64 1.24 -9.29
N TRP A 166 -8.03 2.13 -8.52
CA TRP A 166 -6.60 2.42 -8.61
C TRP A 166 -5.85 1.92 -7.39
N LEU A 167 -4.63 1.51 -7.59
CA LEU A 167 -3.70 1.13 -6.55
C LEU A 167 -2.54 2.11 -6.49
N SER A 168 -2.13 2.49 -5.29
CA SER A 168 -0.96 3.35 -5.10
C SER A 168 0.01 2.76 -4.09
N SER A 169 1.28 2.67 -4.49
CA SER A 169 2.41 2.27 -3.64
C SER A 169 3.67 3.01 -4.04
N SER A 170 4.75 2.83 -3.31
CA SER A 170 6.08 3.41 -3.57
C SER A 170 7.16 2.32 -3.59
#